data_ebef759ef32d160e564e4f0ae857f481
#
_entry.id   ebef759ef32d160e564e4f0ae857f481
#
_cell.length_a   1.000
_cell.length_b   1.000
_cell.length_c   1.000
_cell.angle_alpha   90.00
_cell.angle_beta   90.00
_cell.angle_gamma   90.00
#
_symmetry.space_group_name_H-M   'P 1'
#
loop_
_entity.id
_entity.type
_entity.pdbx_description
1 polymer ?
#
loop_
_entity_poly.entity_id
_entity_poly.type
_entity_poly.pdbx_seq_one_letter_code
_entity_poly.pdbx_strand_id
1 'polypeptide(L)'
;SEHGFVYFGALLTTLPLRYNGPLETPACPAPECVSMYEDEGRTPCTKICNAAEGGCLTGHIENGRWAERGYDAARCTARVYNHWVPAFQKILTDSLDEPDADRRKMMLNSGLFTRTLWSMTYANVSQGQCFECMRVCPVDARTRELR
;
A
#
# COMPACT_ATOMS: atom_id res chain seq x y z
N SER A 1 6.00 9.98 -8.67
CA SER A 1 6.77 10.81 -7.75
C SER A 1 8.08 10.10 -7.40
N GLU A 2 9.06 10.83 -6.94
CA GLU A 2 10.33 10.31 -6.41
C GLU A 2 10.11 9.55 -5.09
N HIS A 3 8.94 9.73 -4.49
CA HIS A 3 8.54 9.14 -3.23
C HIS A 3 7.38 8.17 -3.48
N GLY A 4 7.48 6.96 -2.97
CA GLY A 4 6.45 5.94 -3.12
C GLY A 4 5.17 6.26 -2.36
N PHE A 5 5.31 6.91 -1.22
CA PHE A 5 4.20 7.29 -0.34
C PHE A 5 4.02 8.80 -0.33
N VAL A 6 2.97 9.30 -0.99
CA VAL A 6 2.64 10.74 -1.05
C VAL A 6 1.15 10.98 -0.86
N TYR A 7 0.84 12.05 -0.15
CA TYR A 7 -0.48 12.63 -0.14
C TYR A 7 -0.52 13.80 -1.11
N PHE A 8 -1.57 13.86 -1.90
CA PHE A 8 -1.81 14.97 -2.80
C PHE A 8 -2.76 15.96 -2.16
N GLY A 9 -2.35 17.23 -2.14
CA GLY A 9 -3.21 18.35 -1.79
C GLY A 9 -3.39 19.27 -2.99
N ALA A 10 -4.53 19.93 -3.09
CA ALA A 10 -4.79 20.96 -4.08
C ALA A 10 -5.05 22.30 -3.38
N LEU A 11 -4.40 23.34 -3.86
CA LEU A 11 -4.62 24.71 -3.44
C LEU A 11 -5.07 25.53 -4.65
N LEU A 12 -6.26 26.13 -4.54
CA LEU A 12 -6.73 27.09 -5.54
C LEU A 12 -6.20 28.48 -5.18
N THR A 13 -5.58 29.14 -6.15
CA THR A 13 -4.99 30.48 -5.96
C THR A 13 -5.16 31.32 -7.22
N THR A 14 -5.28 32.63 -7.04
CA THR A 14 -5.24 33.62 -8.12
C THR A 14 -3.83 34.10 -8.42
N LEU A 15 -2.82 33.66 -7.67
CA LEU A 15 -1.44 34.00 -7.92
C LEU A 15 -0.94 33.38 -9.22
N PRO A 16 -0.18 34.08 -10.05
CA PRO A 16 0.41 33.57 -11.26
C PRO A 16 1.63 32.69 -10.92
N LEU A 17 1.36 31.38 -10.62
CA LEU A 17 2.41 30.43 -10.31
C LEU A 17 3.04 29.87 -11.58
N ARG A 18 4.35 29.65 -11.55
CA ARG A 18 5.06 28.99 -12.66
C ARG A 18 4.70 27.51 -12.66
N TYR A 19 4.32 27.00 -13.80
CA TYR A 19 4.09 25.56 -14.02
C TYR A 19 5.42 24.81 -14.20
N ASN A 20 5.63 23.76 -13.41
CA ASN A 20 6.86 22.96 -13.46
C ASN A 20 6.84 21.84 -14.51
N GLY A 21 5.67 21.49 -15.04
CA GLY A 21 5.54 20.36 -15.94
C GLY A 21 5.54 18.98 -15.26
N PRO A 22 5.31 17.92 -16.04
CA PRO A 22 5.44 16.55 -15.56
C PRO A 22 6.90 16.19 -15.29
N LEU A 23 7.11 15.18 -14.42
CA LEU A 23 8.45 14.60 -14.22
C LEU A 23 8.93 13.95 -15.51
N GLU A 24 10.15 14.27 -15.95
CA GLU A 24 10.76 13.69 -17.15
C GLU A 24 11.07 12.21 -16.96
N THR A 25 11.49 11.83 -15.74
CA THR A 25 11.79 10.44 -15.40
C THR A 25 10.93 10.02 -14.20
N PRO A 26 9.85 9.24 -14.43
CA PRO A 26 9.05 8.73 -13.35
C PRO A 26 9.83 7.70 -12.52
N ALA A 27 9.71 7.77 -11.19
CA ALA A 27 10.32 6.80 -10.29
C ALA A 27 9.69 5.39 -10.37
N CYS A 28 8.52 5.26 -10.98
CA CYS A 28 7.77 4.02 -11.12
C CYS A 28 7.59 3.67 -12.61
N PRO A 29 7.93 2.42 -13.06
CA PRO A 29 8.43 1.33 -12.22
C PRO A 29 9.90 1.50 -11.84
N ALA A 30 10.28 1.09 -10.62
CA ALA A 30 11.68 0.99 -10.23
C ALA A 30 12.37 -0.19 -10.94
N PRO A 31 13.70 -0.20 -11.07
CA PRO A 31 14.42 -1.32 -11.71
C PRO A 31 14.08 -2.69 -11.12
N GLU A 32 13.90 -2.77 -9.80
CA GLU A 32 13.52 -4.01 -9.09
C GLU A 32 12.11 -4.48 -9.48
N CYS A 33 11.21 -3.54 -9.78
CA CYS A 33 9.87 -3.88 -10.27
C CYS A 33 9.92 -4.45 -11.68
N VAL A 34 10.79 -3.91 -12.54
CA VAL A 34 10.99 -4.39 -13.92
C VAL A 34 11.56 -5.81 -13.88
N SER A 35 12.65 -6.03 -13.12
CA SER A 35 13.25 -7.35 -12.99
C SER A 35 12.26 -8.39 -12.46
N MET A 36 11.53 -8.07 -11.38
CA MET A 36 10.53 -8.99 -10.85
C MET A 36 9.39 -9.26 -11.85
N TYR A 37 9.00 -8.27 -12.65
CA TYR A 37 7.99 -8.45 -13.67
C TYR A 37 8.46 -9.36 -14.81
N GLU A 38 9.71 -9.26 -15.23
CA GLU A 38 10.32 -10.13 -16.23
C GLU A 38 10.39 -11.59 -15.74
N ASP A 39 10.69 -11.78 -14.45
CA ASP A 39 10.82 -13.12 -13.84
C ASP A 39 9.45 -13.75 -13.50
N GLU A 40 8.52 -12.98 -12.95
CA GLU A 40 7.29 -13.50 -12.35
C GLU A 40 5.99 -13.01 -13.05
N GLY A 41 6.07 -12.09 -13.99
CA GLY A 41 4.92 -11.43 -14.61
C GLY A 41 4.16 -10.49 -13.66
N ARG A 42 4.76 -10.13 -12.52
CA ARG A 42 4.14 -9.30 -11.47
C ARG A 42 5.17 -8.40 -10.82
N THR A 43 4.74 -7.21 -10.42
CA THR A 43 5.53 -6.30 -9.59
C THR A 43 5.22 -6.54 -8.09
N PRO A 44 6.04 -6.07 -7.14
CA PRO A 44 5.76 -6.22 -5.72
C PRO A 44 4.36 -5.74 -5.31
N CYS A 45 3.92 -4.58 -5.82
CA CYS A 45 2.61 -4.01 -5.51
C CYS A 45 1.45 -4.80 -6.12
N THR A 46 1.57 -5.30 -7.35
CA THR A 46 0.53 -6.13 -7.95
C THR A 46 0.49 -7.53 -7.32
N LYS A 47 1.64 -8.08 -6.94
CA LYS A 47 1.73 -9.38 -6.25
C LYS A 47 1.05 -9.35 -4.88
N ILE A 48 1.34 -8.38 -4.05
CA ILE A 48 0.71 -8.27 -2.72
C ILE A 48 -0.79 -7.96 -2.81
N CYS A 49 -1.20 -7.19 -3.82
CA CYS A 49 -2.59 -6.86 -4.08
C CYS A 49 -3.39 -8.07 -4.54
N ASN A 50 -2.80 -8.91 -5.39
CA ASN A 50 -3.42 -10.11 -5.95
C ASN A 50 -3.28 -11.35 -5.06
N ALA A 51 -2.66 -11.25 -3.90
CA ALA A 51 -2.52 -12.37 -2.96
C ALA A 51 -3.87 -12.95 -2.50
N ALA A 52 -4.95 -12.17 -2.63
CA ALA A 52 -6.33 -12.66 -2.57
C ALA A 52 -6.94 -12.54 -3.96
N GLU A 53 -7.77 -13.49 -4.37
CA GLU A 53 -8.49 -13.46 -5.64
C GLU A 53 -9.17 -12.12 -5.89
N GLY A 54 -8.88 -11.47 -7.00
CA GLY A 54 -9.45 -10.19 -7.37
C GLY A 54 -8.76 -8.95 -6.80
N GLY A 55 -7.43 -8.88 -6.86
CA GLY A 55 -6.66 -7.68 -6.53
C GLY A 55 -7.17 -6.41 -7.21
N CYS A 56 -6.89 -5.28 -6.60
CA CYS A 56 -7.32 -3.96 -7.07
C CYS A 56 -6.31 -3.25 -7.98
N LEU A 57 -5.07 -3.75 -8.02
CA LEU A 57 -4.02 -3.24 -8.91
C LEU A 57 -3.76 -4.23 -10.02
N THR A 58 -3.77 -3.72 -11.23
CA THR A 58 -3.33 -4.43 -12.45
C THR A 58 -2.27 -3.60 -13.16
N GLY A 59 -1.46 -4.24 -14.00
CA GLY A 59 -0.51 -3.52 -14.81
C GLY A 59 0.34 -4.44 -15.68
N HIS A 60 0.77 -3.88 -16.79
CA HIS A 60 1.65 -4.51 -17.76
C HIS A 60 2.87 -3.63 -18.01
N ILE A 61 4.07 -4.23 -17.97
CA ILE A 61 5.34 -3.54 -18.23
C ILE A 61 5.88 -4.01 -19.57
N GLU A 62 6.21 -3.04 -20.43
CA GLU A 62 6.91 -3.25 -21.68
C GLU A 62 8.11 -2.31 -21.79
N ASN A 63 9.24 -2.83 -22.21
CA ASN A 63 10.48 -2.05 -22.39
C ASN A 63 10.86 -1.23 -21.13
N GLY A 64 10.69 -1.84 -19.95
CA GLY A 64 11.02 -1.21 -18.68
C GLY A 64 10.06 -0.08 -18.23
N ARG A 65 8.90 0.07 -18.87
CA ARG A 65 7.90 1.09 -18.57
C ARG A 65 6.51 0.49 -18.45
N TRP A 66 5.63 1.15 -17.71
CA TRP A 66 4.23 0.78 -17.69
C TRP A 66 3.58 1.05 -19.06
N ALA A 67 3.17 -0.01 -19.73
CA ALA A 67 2.32 0.07 -20.91
C ALA A 67 0.86 0.25 -20.52
N GLU A 68 0.43 -0.43 -19.45
CA GLU A 68 -0.92 -0.34 -18.90
C GLU A 68 -0.90 -0.37 -17.39
N ARG A 69 -1.83 0.36 -16.75
CA ARG A 69 -2.07 0.34 -15.30
C ARG A 69 -3.56 0.46 -15.02
N GLY A 70 -4.06 -0.36 -14.11
CA GLY A 70 -5.42 -0.31 -13.62
C GLY A 70 -5.49 -0.25 -12.11
N TYR A 71 -6.49 0.45 -11.59
CA TYR A 71 -6.82 0.52 -10.19
C TYR A 71 -8.32 0.46 -9.95
N ASP A 72 -8.76 -0.51 -9.17
CA ASP A 72 -10.15 -0.68 -8.75
C ASP A 72 -10.30 -0.23 -7.29
N ALA A 73 -10.84 0.96 -7.09
CA ALA A 73 -11.04 1.55 -5.77
C ALA A 73 -12.05 0.75 -4.92
N ALA A 74 -13.10 0.21 -5.53
CA ALA A 74 -14.11 -0.56 -4.83
C ALA A 74 -13.52 -1.86 -4.26
N ARG A 75 -12.72 -2.59 -5.04
CA ARG A 75 -12.00 -3.77 -4.56
C ARG A 75 -10.98 -3.43 -3.49
N CYS A 76 -10.28 -2.31 -3.60
CA CYS A 76 -9.34 -1.86 -2.59
C CYS A 76 -10.03 -1.60 -1.25
N THR A 77 -11.17 -0.92 -1.27
CA THR A 77 -12.02 -0.67 -0.10
C THR A 77 -12.58 -1.98 0.48
N ALA A 78 -13.13 -2.85 -0.36
CA ALA A 78 -13.66 -4.14 0.05
C ALA A 78 -12.60 -5.00 0.78
N ARG A 79 -11.34 -4.95 0.36
CA ARG A 79 -10.25 -5.66 1.03
C ARG A 79 -10.05 -5.20 2.47
N VAL A 80 -10.21 -3.92 2.79
CA VAL A 80 -10.13 -3.44 4.17
C VAL A 80 -11.23 -4.07 5.01
N TYR A 81 -12.47 -3.98 4.55
CA TYR A 81 -13.63 -4.46 5.31
C TYR A 81 -13.70 -5.99 5.40
N ASN A 82 -13.31 -6.70 4.37
CA ASN A 82 -13.43 -8.15 4.32
C ASN A 82 -12.20 -8.89 4.86
N HIS A 83 -11.08 -8.21 5.04
CA HIS A 83 -9.84 -8.85 5.48
C HIS A 83 -9.25 -8.19 6.73
N TRP A 84 -8.97 -6.89 6.70
CA TRP A 84 -8.26 -6.23 7.80
C TRP A 84 -9.12 -6.00 9.03
N VAL A 85 -10.39 -5.63 8.87
CA VAL A 85 -11.31 -5.45 9.99
C VAL A 85 -11.56 -6.76 10.73
N PRO A 86 -11.91 -7.88 10.06
CA PRO A 86 -12.05 -9.17 10.74
C PRO A 86 -10.77 -9.65 11.40
N ALA A 87 -9.60 -9.45 10.77
CA ALA A 87 -8.33 -9.83 11.36
C ALA A 87 -8.02 -9.04 12.64
N PHE A 88 -8.31 -7.75 12.66
CA PHE A 88 -8.18 -6.91 13.85
C PHE A 88 -9.12 -7.36 14.97
N GLN A 89 -10.41 -7.57 14.64
CA GLN A 89 -11.42 -8.05 15.59
C GLN A 89 -11.00 -9.39 16.20
N LYS A 90 -10.52 -10.33 15.36
CA LYS A 90 -10.07 -11.63 15.84
C LYS A 90 -8.92 -11.51 16.83
N ILE A 91 -7.89 -10.71 16.55
CA ILE A 91 -6.75 -10.52 17.46
C ILE A 91 -7.21 -9.93 18.79
N LEU A 92 -8.12 -8.95 18.76
CA LEU A 92 -8.68 -8.38 19.99
C LEU A 92 -9.44 -9.43 20.79
N THR A 93 -10.32 -10.18 20.16
CA THR A 93 -11.11 -11.23 20.82
C THR A 93 -10.20 -12.29 21.43
N ASP A 94 -9.25 -12.81 20.63
CA ASP A 94 -8.29 -13.81 21.10
C ASP A 94 -7.46 -13.28 22.30
N SER A 95 -7.10 -11.98 22.28
CA SER A 95 -6.35 -11.38 23.40
C SER A 95 -7.18 -11.19 24.67
N LEU A 96 -8.49 -10.98 24.55
CA LEU A 96 -9.39 -10.90 25.70
C LEU A 96 -9.58 -12.27 26.36
N ASP A 97 -9.61 -13.33 25.54
CA ASP A 97 -9.78 -14.72 26.00
C ASP A 97 -8.47 -15.35 26.52
N GLU A 98 -7.30 -14.76 26.22
CA GLU A 98 -6.01 -15.27 26.69
C GLU A 98 -5.81 -14.97 28.19
N PRO A 99 -5.69 -15.97 29.07
CA PRO A 99 -5.55 -15.78 30.51
C PRO A 99 -4.19 -15.24 30.92
N ASP A 100 -3.14 -15.50 30.14
CA ASP A 100 -1.77 -15.07 30.43
C ASP A 100 -1.54 -13.62 30.03
N ALA A 101 -1.16 -12.78 30.99
CA ALA A 101 -0.97 -11.34 30.76
C ALA A 101 0.19 -11.02 29.80
N ASP A 102 1.25 -11.82 29.82
CA ASP A 102 2.42 -11.55 28.96
C ASP A 102 2.15 -12.01 27.52
N ARG A 103 1.42 -13.11 27.36
CA ARG A 103 0.91 -13.51 26.04
C ARG A 103 -0.05 -12.48 25.45
N ARG A 104 -0.98 -11.93 26.24
CA ARG A 104 -1.84 -10.81 25.80
C ARG A 104 -1.02 -9.62 25.28
N LYS A 105 -0.02 -9.20 26.05
CA LYS A 105 0.88 -8.10 25.65
C LYS A 105 1.61 -8.44 24.33
N MET A 106 2.10 -9.67 24.22
CA MET A 106 2.78 -10.11 23.01
C MET A 106 1.85 -10.09 21.77
N MET A 107 0.59 -10.53 21.90
CA MET A 107 -0.39 -10.48 20.84
C MET A 107 -0.66 -9.04 20.40
N LEU A 108 -0.89 -8.12 21.34
CA LEU A 108 -1.20 -6.72 21.08
C LEU A 108 0.03 -5.92 20.57
N ASN A 109 1.24 -6.39 20.83
CA ASN A 109 2.48 -5.82 20.27
C ASN A 109 2.95 -6.55 19.00
N SER A 110 2.18 -7.50 18.49
CA SER A 110 2.55 -8.24 17.29
C SER A 110 2.54 -7.36 16.04
N GLY A 111 3.41 -7.69 15.09
CA GLY A 111 3.42 -7.03 13.78
C GLY A 111 2.09 -7.18 13.02
N LEU A 112 1.36 -8.28 13.25
CA LEU A 112 0.04 -8.48 12.65
C LEU A 112 -0.99 -7.49 13.23
N PHE A 113 -1.04 -7.32 14.56
CA PHE A 113 -1.92 -6.33 15.20
C PHE A 113 -1.61 -4.91 14.70
N THR A 114 -0.35 -4.52 14.70
CA THR A 114 0.09 -3.22 14.21
C THR A 114 -0.33 -2.99 12.75
N ARG A 115 -0.18 -3.99 11.87
CA ARG A 115 -0.60 -3.89 10.47
C ARG A 115 -2.11 -3.75 10.31
N THR A 116 -2.90 -4.51 11.06
CA THR A 116 -4.37 -4.42 10.98
C THR A 116 -4.87 -3.07 11.49
N LEU A 117 -4.34 -2.60 12.61
CA LEU A 117 -4.66 -1.28 13.18
C LEU A 117 -4.29 -0.15 12.21
N TRP A 118 -3.08 -0.20 11.65
CA TRP A 118 -2.60 0.77 10.69
C TRP A 118 -3.45 0.79 9.42
N SER A 119 -3.79 -0.37 8.88
CA SER A 119 -4.67 -0.47 7.70
C SER A 119 -6.05 0.11 7.95
N MET A 120 -6.63 -0.09 9.14
CA MET A 120 -7.92 0.49 9.50
C MET A 120 -7.85 2.01 9.70
N THR A 121 -6.79 2.50 10.33
CA THR A 121 -6.59 3.94 10.53
C THR A 121 -6.43 4.65 9.20
N TYR A 122 -5.60 4.11 8.31
CA TYR A 122 -5.43 4.66 6.97
C TYR A 122 -6.67 4.54 6.09
N ALA A 123 -7.45 3.48 6.24
CA ALA A 123 -8.70 3.34 5.52
C ALA A 123 -9.65 4.52 5.78
N ASN A 124 -9.71 5.00 7.00
CA ASN A 124 -10.53 6.16 7.36
C ASN A 124 -9.96 7.48 6.80
N VAL A 125 -8.64 7.65 6.83
CA VAL A 125 -7.96 8.86 6.34
C VAL A 125 -7.90 8.90 4.81
N SER A 126 -7.75 7.75 4.15
CA SER A 126 -7.60 7.60 2.71
C SER A 126 -8.85 7.09 1.99
N GLN A 127 -10.02 7.33 2.54
CA GLN A 127 -11.31 6.89 1.99
C GLN A 127 -11.45 5.37 1.82
N GLY A 128 -10.97 4.63 2.80
CA GLY A 128 -11.15 3.19 2.86
C GLY A 128 -10.17 2.37 2.03
N GLN A 129 -9.04 2.92 1.64
CA GLN A 129 -8.05 2.22 0.83
C GLN A 129 -7.05 1.43 1.68
N CYS A 130 -6.77 0.20 1.27
CA CYS A 130 -5.63 -0.58 1.74
C CYS A 130 -4.32 0.02 1.19
N PHE A 131 -3.22 -0.02 1.95
CA PHE A 131 -1.93 0.51 1.48
C PHE A 131 -0.80 -0.53 1.47
N GLU A 132 -1.10 -1.82 1.52
CA GLU A 132 -0.11 -2.89 1.45
C GLU A 132 0.79 -2.78 0.20
N CYS A 133 0.24 -2.33 -0.93
CA CYS A 133 1.00 -2.08 -2.14
C CYS A 133 2.07 -0.97 -1.96
N MET A 134 1.79 0.03 -1.13
CA MET A 134 2.77 1.08 -0.80
C MET A 134 3.84 0.56 0.16
N ARG A 135 3.46 -0.30 1.10
CA ARG A 135 4.39 -0.89 2.06
C ARG A 135 5.49 -1.73 1.40
N VAL A 136 5.16 -2.42 0.32
CA VAL A 136 6.12 -3.25 -0.44
C VAL A 136 6.79 -2.51 -1.59
N CYS A 137 6.50 -1.23 -1.77
CA CYS A 137 7.04 -0.44 -2.86
C CYS A 137 8.55 -0.21 -2.67
N PRO A 138 9.42 -0.63 -3.60
CA PRO A 138 10.87 -0.44 -3.47
C PRO A 138 11.28 1.04 -3.52
N VAL A 139 10.49 1.90 -4.18
CA VAL A 139 10.74 3.35 -4.20
C VAL A 139 10.58 3.92 -2.80
N ASP A 140 9.53 3.52 -2.07
CA ASP A 140 9.31 3.98 -0.69
C ASP A 140 10.32 3.37 0.31
N ALA A 141 10.75 2.14 0.10
CA ALA A 141 11.77 1.50 0.94
C ALA A 141 13.08 2.29 0.95
N ARG A 142 13.53 2.76 -0.20
CA ARG A 142 14.75 3.58 -0.30
C ARG A 142 14.66 4.90 0.45
N THR A 143 13.50 5.54 0.47
CA THR A 143 13.31 6.80 1.21
C THR A 143 13.25 6.59 2.71
N ARG A 144 12.89 5.40 3.18
CA ARG A 144 12.87 5.05 4.61
C ARG A 144 14.26 4.79 5.18
N GLU A 145 15.18 4.25 4.40
CA GLU A 145 16.57 4.01 4.82
C GLU A 145 17.37 5.31 5.00
N LEU A 146 16.89 6.41 4.43
CA LEU A 146 17.55 7.73 4.50
C LEU A 146 17.09 8.57 5.70
N ARG A 147 16.29 8.04 6.61
CA ARG A 147 15.81 8.69 7.84
C ARG A 147 16.29 7.96 9.07
#